data_78095cf946db6aec7e51bef44c5f6b96
#
_entry.id   78095cf946db6aec7e51bef44c5f6b96
#
_cell.length_a   1.000
_cell.length_b   1.000
_cell.length_c   1.000
_cell.angle_alpha   90.00
_cell.angle_beta   90.00
_cell.angle_gamma   90.00
#
_symmetry.space_group_name_H-M   'P 1'
#
loop_
_entity.id
_entity.type
_entity.pdbx_description
1 polymer ?
#
loop_
_entity_poly.entity_id
_entity_poly.type
_entity_poly.pdbx_seq_one_letter_code
_entity_poly.pdbx_strand_id
1 'polypeptide(L)' 'MDDYKRMAVFAAVVQHGSMSAAARALGMSPSAVSQQVRQLERDGGVTLLHRSTRQIALTDTGERYYQQCAAMEIGRAHV' A
#
# COMPACT_ATOMS: atom_id res chain seq x y z
N MET A 1 -16.07 -6.14 3.09
CA MET A 1 -14.69 -6.14 2.64
C MET A 1 -13.84 -5.32 3.57
N ASP A 2 -12.69 -5.83 3.88
CA ASP A 2 -11.88 -5.25 4.92
C ASP A 2 -10.96 -4.16 4.37
N ASP A 3 -11.41 -2.92 4.45
CA ASP A 3 -10.62 -1.78 3.99
C ASP A 3 -9.34 -1.61 4.81
N TYR A 4 -9.40 -1.95 6.08
CA TYR A 4 -8.22 -1.89 6.95
C TYR A 4 -7.10 -2.77 6.40
N LYS A 5 -7.43 -3.96 5.94
CA LYS A 5 -6.43 -4.87 5.39
C LYS A 5 -5.77 -4.28 4.14
N ARG A 6 -6.57 -3.68 3.27
CA ARG A 6 -6.03 -3.03 2.07
C ARG A 6 -5.15 -1.85 2.41
N MET A 7 -5.55 -1.07 3.42
CA MET A 7 -4.76 0.05 3.89
C MET A 7 -3.43 -0.43 4.46
N ALA A 8 -3.45 -1.52 5.22
CA ALA A 8 -2.24 -2.10 5.78
C ALA A 8 -1.31 -2.61 4.69
N VAL A 9 -1.86 -3.22 3.63
CA VAL A 9 -1.07 -3.67 2.49
C VAL A 9 -0.42 -2.48 1.79
N PHE A 10 -1.17 -1.42 1.55
CA PHE A 10 -0.63 -0.21 0.93
C PHE A 10 0.49 0.39 1.79
N ALA A 11 0.26 0.50 3.09
CA ALA A 11 1.26 1.05 4.00
C ALA A 11 2.55 0.21 3.97
N ALA A 12 2.41 -1.11 3.91
CA ALA A 12 3.57 -2.00 3.83
C ALA A 12 4.36 -1.77 2.54
N VAL A 13 3.66 -1.57 1.41
CA VAL A 13 4.32 -1.29 0.14
C VAL A 13 5.16 -0.03 0.25
N VAL A 14 4.61 1.01 0.86
CA VAL A 14 5.34 2.27 1.05
C VAL A 14 6.54 2.08 1.97
N GLN A 15 6.33 1.41 3.11
CA GLN A 15 7.37 1.21 4.11
C GLN A 15 8.53 0.37 3.58
N HIS A 16 8.22 -0.65 2.78
CA HIS A 16 9.25 -1.57 2.26
C HIS A 16 9.82 -1.12 0.92
N GLY A 17 9.18 -0.17 0.27
CA GLY A 17 9.69 0.42 -0.95
C GLY A 17 9.50 -0.39 -2.21
N SER A 18 8.83 -1.55 -2.12
CA SER A 18 8.52 -2.34 -3.32
C SER A 18 7.40 -3.32 -3.04
N MET A 19 6.72 -3.74 -4.10
CA MET A 19 5.68 -4.77 -4.00
C MET A 19 6.25 -6.09 -3.51
N SER A 20 7.42 -6.47 -4.02
CA SER A 20 8.04 -7.74 -3.66
C SER A 20 8.45 -7.78 -2.18
N ALA A 21 9.06 -6.70 -1.70
CA ALA A 21 9.47 -6.64 -0.30
C ALA A 21 8.26 -6.65 0.63
N ALA A 22 7.21 -5.91 0.26
CA ALA A 22 5.96 -5.90 1.04
C ALA A 22 5.33 -7.29 1.05
N ALA A 23 5.32 -7.96 -0.09
CA ALA A 23 4.75 -9.31 -0.20
C ALA A 23 5.46 -10.28 0.74
N ARG A 24 6.79 -10.23 0.79
CA ARG A 24 7.54 -11.07 1.70
C ARG A 24 7.19 -10.80 3.15
N ALA A 25 7.10 -9.52 3.50
CA ALA A 25 6.77 -9.12 4.87
C ALA A 25 5.37 -9.56 5.28
N LEU A 26 4.44 -9.58 4.32
CA LEU A 26 3.04 -9.88 4.58
C LEU A 26 2.69 -11.36 4.38
N GLY A 27 3.62 -12.15 3.87
CA GLY A 27 3.32 -13.54 3.55
C GLY A 27 2.38 -13.69 2.37
N MET A 28 2.45 -12.77 1.42
CA MET A 28 1.58 -12.74 0.24
C MET A 28 2.43 -12.82 -1.03
N SER A 29 1.80 -13.09 -2.16
CA SER A 29 2.48 -12.99 -3.44
C SER A 29 2.51 -11.51 -3.88
N PRO A 30 3.50 -11.10 -4.70
CA PRO A 30 3.51 -9.74 -5.24
C PRO A 30 2.25 -9.40 -6.02
N SER A 31 1.70 -10.37 -6.75
CA SER A 31 0.45 -10.17 -7.48
C SER A 31 -0.71 -9.86 -6.55
N ALA A 32 -0.79 -10.57 -5.43
CA ALA A 32 -1.86 -10.35 -4.46
C ALA A 32 -1.73 -8.95 -3.83
N VAL A 33 -0.50 -8.55 -3.51
CA VAL A 33 -0.25 -7.20 -2.98
C VAL A 33 -0.71 -6.14 -3.99
N SER A 34 -0.31 -6.31 -5.25
CA SER A 34 -0.68 -5.37 -6.30
C SER A 34 -2.19 -5.27 -6.46
N GLN A 35 -2.89 -6.42 -6.41
CA GLN A 35 -4.34 -6.43 -6.54
C GLN A 35 -5.02 -5.71 -5.39
N GLN A 36 -4.53 -5.88 -4.18
CA GLN A 36 -5.08 -5.19 -3.02
C GLN A 36 -4.94 -3.67 -3.17
N VAL A 37 -3.78 -3.22 -3.61
CA VAL A 37 -3.56 -1.78 -3.82
C VAL A 37 -4.46 -1.24 -4.93
N ARG A 38 -4.58 -1.98 -6.04
CA ARG A 38 -5.46 -1.56 -7.14
C ARG A 38 -6.92 -1.50 -6.72
N GLN A 39 -7.35 -2.44 -5.88
CA GLN A 39 -8.71 -2.42 -5.39
C GLN A 39 -8.95 -1.19 -4.51
N LEU A 40 -7.98 -0.85 -3.68
CA LEU A 40 -8.04 0.34 -2.86
C LEU A 40 -8.17 1.60 -3.73
N GLU A 41 -7.37 1.67 -4.80
CA GLU A 41 -7.43 2.78 -5.73
C GLU A 41 -8.78 2.88 -6.42
N ARG A 42 -9.33 1.74 -6.83
CA ARG A 42 -10.64 1.71 -7.49
C ARG A 42 -11.75 2.15 -6.56
N ASP A 43 -11.73 1.66 -5.33
CA ASP A 43 -12.77 2.00 -4.36
C ASP A 43 -12.77 3.49 -4.06
N GLY A 44 -11.60 4.11 -4.03
CA GLY A 44 -11.49 5.53 -3.77
C GLY A 44 -11.55 6.40 -5.01
N GLY A 45 -11.50 5.80 -6.20
CA GLY A 45 -11.48 6.55 -7.45
C GLY A 45 -10.23 7.40 -7.61
N VAL A 46 -9.10 6.96 -7.06
CA VAL A 46 -7.86 7.72 -7.07
C VAL A 46 -6.69 6.83 -7.44
N THR A 47 -5.59 7.45 -7.87
CA THR A 47 -4.33 6.76 -8.11
C THR A 47 -3.40 7.08 -6.94
N LEU A 48 -2.91 6.04 -6.29
CA LEU A 48 -2.02 6.19 -5.13
C LEU A 48 -0.56 5.99 -5.50
N LEU A 49 -0.29 5.15 -6.49
CA LEU A 49 1.08 4.81 -6.89
C LEU A 49 1.29 5.06 -8.36
N HIS A 50 2.47 5.56 -8.69
CA HIS A 50 2.97 5.58 -10.08
C HIS A 50 3.60 4.23 -10.36
N ARG A 51 3.18 3.58 -11.44
CA ARG A 51 3.62 2.22 -11.74
C ARG A 51 4.53 2.13 -12.96
N SER A 52 5.06 3.25 -13.39
CA SER A 52 5.85 3.32 -14.61
C SER A 52 7.33 2.98 -14.42
N THR A 53 7.77 2.79 -13.18
CA THR A 53 9.16 2.52 -12.86
C THR A 53 9.28 1.29 -11.97
N ARG A 54 10.51 0.84 -11.76
CA ARG A 54 10.76 -0.28 -10.86
C ARG A 54 10.54 0.08 -9.41
N GLN A 55 10.72 1.36 -9.09
CA GLN A 55 10.58 1.82 -7.72
C GLN A 55 9.18 2.30 -7.47
N ILE A 56 8.75 2.16 -6.23
CA ILE A 56 7.47 2.69 -5.82
C ILE A 56 7.61 4.21 -5.69
N ALA A 57 6.70 4.92 -6.34
CA ALA A 57 6.61 6.36 -6.21
C ALA A 57 5.15 6.70 -5.91
N LEU A 58 4.94 7.51 -4.88
CA LEU A 58 3.60 7.92 -4.49
C LEU A 58 3.13 9.10 -5.32
N THR A 59 1.83 9.10 -5.66
CA THR A 59 1.18 10.32 -6.12
C THR A 59 0.99 11.24 -4.92
N ASP A 60 0.60 12.49 -5.17
CA ASP A 60 0.26 13.40 -4.08
C ASP A 60 -0.86 12.84 -3.22
N THR A 61 -1.86 12.26 -3.86
CA THR A 61 -2.97 11.62 -3.14
C THR A 61 -2.47 10.43 -2.33
N GLY A 62 -1.57 9.63 -2.92
CA GLY A 62 -0.98 8.48 -2.23
C GLY A 62 -0.20 8.90 -0.99
N GLU A 63 0.55 10.00 -1.08
CA GLU A 63 1.31 10.50 0.06
C GLU A 63 0.40 10.92 1.19
N ARG A 64 -0.66 11.65 0.89
CA ARG A 64 -1.64 12.05 1.91
C ARG A 64 -2.32 10.83 2.53
N TYR A 65 -2.67 9.87 1.69
CA TYR A 65 -3.32 8.66 2.18
C TYR A 65 -2.39 7.87 3.11
N TYR A 66 -1.13 7.77 2.73
CA TYR A 66 -0.14 7.10 3.57
C TYR A 66 0.01 7.81 4.93
N GLN A 67 0.03 9.13 4.92
CA GLN A 67 0.12 9.88 6.17
C GLN A 67 -1.06 9.60 7.09
N GLN A 68 -2.26 9.44 6.52
CA GLN A 68 -3.43 9.05 7.31
C GLN A 68 -3.26 7.64 7.88
N CYS A 69 -2.75 6.72 7.09
CA CYS A 69 -2.49 5.36 7.56
C CYS A 69 -1.48 5.39 8.71
N ALA A 70 -0.42 6.17 8.57
CA ALA A 70 0.61 6.27 9.60
C ALA A 70 0.06 6.89 10.88
N ALA A 71 -0.79 7.91 10.76
CA ALA A 71 -1.39 8.56 11.92
C ALA A 71 -2.31 7.61 12.68
N MET A 72 -2.93 6.67 11.99
CA MET A 72 -3.77 5.64 12.62
C MET A 72 -2.98 4.39 12.99
N GLU A 73 -1.68 4.41 12.77
CA GLU A 73 -0.77 3.28 13.01
C GLU A 73 -1.13 2.02 12.24
N ILE A 74 -1.76 2.19 11.09
CA ILE A 74 -2.12 1.09 10.23
C ILE A 74 -0.88 0.55 9.55
N GLY A 75 -0.69 -0.77 9.59
CA GLY A 75 0.43 -1.42 8.93
C GLY A 75 1.75 -1.33 9.66
N ARG A 76 1.79 -0.72 10.83
CA ARG A 76 3.01 -0.65 11.62
C ARG A 76 3.23 -1.93 12.40
N ALA A 77 4.48 -2.33 12.49
CA ALA A 77 4.83 -3.42 13.36
C ALA A 77 4.61 -2.96 14.79
N HIS A 78 4.00 -3.80 15.56
CA HIS A 78 3.82 -3.53 16.96
C HIS A 78 4.96 -4.06 17.76
N VAL A 79 5.33 -3.29 18.67
CA VAL A 79 6.38 -3.71 19.59
C VAL A 79 5.78 -3.96 20.94
#